data_eb4869e54a847d0204d7fb4a4b4e71a4
#
_entry.id   eb4869e54a847d0204d7fb4a4b4e71a4
#
_cell.length_a   1.000
_cell.length_b   1.000
_cell.length_c   1.000
_cell.angle_alpha   90.00
_cell.angle_beta   90.00
_cell.angle_gamma   90.00
#
_symmetry.space_group_name_H-M   'P 1'
#
loop_
_entity.id
_entity.type
_entity.pdbx_description
1 polymer ?
#
loop_
_entity_poly.entity_id
_entity_poly.type
_entity_poly.pdbx_seq_one_letter_code
_entity_poly.pdbx_strand_id
1 'polypeptide(L)'
;GHMAVFAIGGYITAMTGLYLGWSLWAALPVGALATVIFSFLMGATIIRLRGPYIAVMTLAIAIAMQKLIVSDVECFITKDLICYNFTGGAKGLFGYGGFGFKEWLGFKGRIYGEYYLALLLLILSTLFALYVIYSPLGSTFRSIRDNEICASSRGVNRVKYQLIVFTLSGIFTGLAGGVFAGLQTTIGPNILSLSLLLFLLSMIVVGGRGTNWGPLIGAAALMLADTVLRDLNELRVAGLSLIILLVMLFLPNGIVGLIGGIFNWRPKNNPSNNDGQQNLKQ
;
A
#
# COMPACT_ATOMS: atom_id res chain seq x y z
N GLY A 1 0.42 1.06 8.13
CA GLY A 1 1.05 -0.28 8.16
C GLY A 1 1.49 -0.82 6.81
N HIS A 2 0.78 -0.50 5.74
CA HIS A 2 1.10 -0.97 4.38
C HIS A 2 2.51 -0.57 3.93
N MET A 3 3.02 0.58 4.36
CA MET A 3 4.37 1.03 4.03
C MET A 3 5.45 0.11 4.59
N ALA A 4 5.29 -0.37 5.83
CA ALA A 4 6.23 -1.31 6.43
C ALA A 4 6.25 -2.64 5.67
N VAL A 5 5.07 -3.16 5.30
CA VAL A 5 4.93 -4.39 4.51
C VAL A 5 5.55 -4.22 3.11
N PHE A 6 5.28 -3.08 2.45
CA PHE A 6 5.88 -2.73 1.16
C PHE A 6 7.40 -2.66 1.23
N ALA A 7 7.93 -1.98 2.25
CA ALA A 7 9.36 -1.87 2.46
C ALA A 7 10.02 -3.24 2.66
N ILE A 8 9.46 -4.10 3.51
CA ILE A 8 9.99 -5.46 3.73
C ILE A 8 10.04 -6.25 2.42
N GLY A 9 8.97 -6.22 1.62
CA GLY A 9 8.95 -6.90 0.34
C GLY A 9 10.07 -6.43 -0.58
N GLY A 10 10.27 -5.12 -0.68
CA GLY A 10 11.34 -4.52 -1.47
C GLY A 10 12.73 -4.86 -0.94
N TYR A 11 12.96 -4.66 0.37
CA TYR A 11 14.25 -4.95 1.00
C TYR A 11 14.66 -6.42 0.89
N ILE A 12 13.77 -7.36 1.18
CA ILE A 12 14.08 -8.79 1.11
C ILE A 12 14.34 -9.22 -0.34
N THR A 13 13.56 -8.69 -1.29
CA THR A 13 13.84 -8.95 -2.72
C THR A 13 15.21 -8.39 -3.12
N ALA A 14 15.56 -7.18 -2.71
CA ALA A 14 16.85 -6.57 -3.00
C ALA A 14 18.01 -7.32 -2.32
N MET A 15 17.87 -7.69 -1.04
CA MET A 15 18.86 -8.48 -0.30
C MET A 15 19.11 -9.84 -0.92
N THR A 16 18.03 -10.53 -1.32
CA THR A 16 18.13 -11.84 -1.98
C THR A 16 18.89 -11.72 -3.31
N GLY A 17 18.62 -10.65 -4.08
CA GLY A 17 19.37 -10.37 -5.30
C GLY A 17 20.85 -10.04 -5.05
N LEU A 18 21.13 -9.21 -4.03
CA LEU A 18 22.50 -8.74 -3.73
C LEU A 18 23.36 -9.82 -3.09
N TYR A 19 22.87 -10.51 -2.06
CA TYR A 19 23.65 -11.43 -1.24
C TYR A 19 23.68 -12.86 -1.76
N LEU A 20 22.54 -13.36 -2.28
CA LEU A 20 22.46 -14.71 -2.86
C LEU A 20 22.75 -14.72 -4.36
N GLY A 21 22.81 -13.56 -5.02
CA GLY A 21 23.02 -13.47 -6.48
C GLY A 21 21.87 -14.04 -7.30
N TRP A 22 20.68 -14.19 -6.71
CA TRP A 22 19.52 -14.72 -7.41
C TRP A 22 18.95 -13.68 -8.37
N SER A 23 18.35 -14.15 -9.46
CA SER A 23 17.58 -13.27 -10.33
C SER A 23 16.45 -12.66 -9.56
N LEU A 24 16.11 -11.38 -9.82
CA LEU A 24 15.02 -10.70 -9.12
C LEU A 24 13.67 -11.40 -9.32
N TRP A 25 13.49 -12.14 -10.42
CA TRP A 25 12.31 -12.97 -10.64
C TRP A 25 12.16 -14.08 -9.59
N ALA A 26 13.26 -14.72 -9.20
CA ALA A 26 13.27 -15.74 -8.15
C ALA A 26 13.21 -15.10 -6.74
N ALA A 27 13.71 -13.89 -6.59
CA ALA A 27 13.69 -13.14 -5.34
C ALA A 27 12.28 -12.60 -4.98
N LEU A 28 11.44 -12.28 -5.98
CA LEU A 28 10.08 -11.77 -5.76
C LEU A 28 9.21 -12.69 -4.89
N PRO A 29 9.08 -14.00 -5.14
CA PRO A 29 8.28 -14.87 -4.27
C PRO A 29 8.83 -14.97 -2.86
N VAL A 30 10.15 -14.88 -2.67
CA VAL A 30 10.77 -14.87 -1.34
C VAL A 30 10.38 -13.60 -0.58
N GLY A 31 10.46 -12.44 -1.24
CA GLY A 31 9.97 -11.17 -0.69
C GLY A 31 8.49 -11.23 -0.32
N ALA A 32 7.65 -11.82 -1.19
CA ALA A 32 6.22 -11.99 -0.93
C ALA A 32 5.95 -12.90 0.28
N LEU A 33 6.66 -14.03 0.40
CA LEU A 33 6.53 -14.93 1.55
C LEU A 33 6.92 -14.24 2.86
N ALA A 34 8.01 -13.50 2.85
CA ALA A 34 8.45 -12.75 4.01
C ALA A 34 7.43 -11.69 4.44
N THR A 35 6.80 -11.01 3.49
CA THR A 35 5.74 -10.04 3.79
C THR A 35 4.47 -10.68 4.31
N VAL A 36 4.12 -11.89 3.87
CA VAL A 36 3.01 -12.67 4.44
C VAL A 36 3.25 -12.95 5.92
N ILE A 37 4.45 -13.45 6.25
CA ILE A 37 4.82 -13.73 7.65
C ILE A 37 4.80 -12.45 8.48
N PHE A 38 5.39 -11.38 7.97
CA PHE A 38 5.41 -10.09 8.68
C PHE A 38 4.00 -9.50 8.85
N SER A 39 3.17 -9.53 7.82
CA SER A 39 1.78 -9.07 7.89
C SER A 39 0.96 -9.88 8.89
N PHE A 40 1.18 -11.20 8.95
CA PHE A 40 0.55 -12.06 9.95
C PHE A 40 0.97 -11.68 11.37
N LEU A 41 2.28 -11.52 11.63
CA LEU A 41 2.81 -11.12 12.94
C LEU A 41 2.29 -9.73 13.34
N MET A 42 2.35 -8.79 12.42
CA MET A 42 1.84 -7.43 12.63
C MET A 42 0.34 -7.44 12.90
N GLY A 43 -0.44 -8.19 12.10
CA GLY A 43 -1.86 -8.38 12.32
C GLY A 43 -2.18 -8.97 13.70
N ALA A 44 -1.44 -10.01 14.11
CA ALA A 44 -1.61 -10.65 15.42
C ALA A 44 -1.33 -9.70 16.60
N THR A 45 -0.35 -8.80 16.43
CA THR A 45 -0.03 -7.79 17.47
C THR A 45 -1.12 -6.72 17.55
N ILE A 46 -1.67 -6.29 16.42
CA ILE A 46 -2.61 -5.15 16.33
C ILE A 46 -4.05 -5.56 16.64
N ILE A 47 -4.37 -6.85 16.56
CA ILE A 47 -5.74 -7.37 16.65
C ILE A 47 -6.43 -7.05 17.98
N ARG A 48 -5.64 -6.84 19.05
CA ARG A 48 -6.12 -6.44 20.38
C ARG A 48 -6.51 -4.97 20.46
N LEU A 49 -6.10 -4.16 19.47
CA LEU A 49 -6.35 -2.73 19.44
C LEU A 49 -7.68 -2.44 18.73
N ARG A 50 -8.31 -1.31 19.08
CA ARG A 50 -9.58 -0.87 18.48
C ARG A 50 -9.48 0.57 18.00
N GLY A 51 -10.22 0.87 16.92
CA GLY A 51 -10.35 2.23 16.39
C GLY A 51 -9.02 2.85 15.93
N PRO A 52 -8.76 4.11 16.29
CA PRO A 52 -7.60 4.87 15.80
C PRO A 52 -6.25 4.34 16.30
N TYR A 53 -6.24 3.57 17.39
CA TYR A 53 -5.02 2.99 17.95
C TYR A 53 -4.32 2.03 16.97
N ILE A 54 -5.08 1.37 16.09
CA ILE A 54 -4.54 0.53 15.02
C ILE A 54 -3.66 1.35 14.08
N ALA A 55 -4.12 2.54 13.67
CA ALA A 55 -3.38 3.42 12.78
C ALA A 55 -2.08 3.92 13.41
N VAL A 56 -2.15 4.35 14.68
CA VAL A 56 -0.98 4.84 15.42
C VAL A 56 0.06 3.74 15.61
N MET A 57 -0.37 2.53 15.99
CA MET A 57 0.54 1.41 16.18
C MET A 57 1.21 0.97 14.89
N THR A 58 0.47 0.90 13.79
CA THR A 58 1.05 0.56 12.48
C THR A 58 2.03 1.62 11.98
N LEU A 59 1.77 2.89 12.28
CA LEU A 59 2.69 3.98 11.99
C LEU A 59 3.96 3.88 12.84
N ALA A 60 3.81 3.60 14.15
CA ALA A 60 4.95 3.42 15.06
C ALA A 60 5.87 2.29 14.60
N ILE A 61 5.31 1.15 14.15
CA ILE A 61 6.08 0.04 13.58
C ILE A 61 6.84 0.48 12.33
N ALA A 62 6.21 1.24 11.42
CA ALA A 62 6.88 1.72 10.21
C ALA A 62 8.05 2.68 10.53
N ILE A 63 7.87 3.60 11.49
CA ILE A 63 8.92 4.52 11.94
C ILE A 63 10.05 3.75 12.66
N ALA A 64 9.71 2.79 13.51
CA ALA A 64 10.70 1.96 14.18
C ALA A 64 11.56 1.20 13.17
N MET A 65 10.96 0.61 12.15
CA MET A 65 11.68 -0.06 11.06
C MET A 65 12.59 0.91 10.30
N GLN A 66 12.10 2.12 9.97
CA GLN A 66 12.92 3.14 9.33
C GLN A 66 14.16 3.47 10.17
N LYS A 67 13.99 3.64 11.48
CA LYS A 67 15.10 3.92 12.40
C LYS A 67 16.07 2.76 12.51
N LEU A 68 15.57 1.51 12.56
CA LEU A 68 16.42 0.32 12.57
C LEU A 68 17.27 0.21 11.30
N ILE A 69 16.68 0.48 10.13
CA ILE A 69 17.42 0.46 8.85
C ILE A 69 18.50 1.56 8.85
N VAL A 70 18.17 2.77 9.29
CA VAL A 70 19.12 3.90 9.30
C VAL A 70 20.24 3.69 10.32
N SER A 71 19.98 3.01 11.44
CA SER A 71 20.98 2.73 12.47
C SER A 71 22.00 1.64 12.10
N ASP A 72 21.77 0.94 10.99
CA ASP A 72 22.68 -0.08 10.46
C ASP A 72 23.89 0.59 9.79
N VAL A 73 25.00 0.71 10.53
CA VAL A 73 26.20 1.41 10.11
C VAL A 73 27.36 0.43 9.88
N GLU A 74 27.26 -0.81 10.37
CA GLU A 74 28.33 -1.79 10.32
C GLU A 74 28.49 -2.40 8.90
N CYS A 75 29.74 -2.57 8.50
CA CYS A 75 30.08 -3.20 7.24
C CYS A 75 29.84 -4.71 7.32
N PHE A 76 28.86 -5.22 6.59
CA PHE A 76 28.51 -6.65 6.61
C PHE A 76 29.25 -7.44 5.52
N ILE A 77 29.32 -6.94 4.29
CA ILE A 77 30.03 -7.56 3.17
C ILE A 77 30.75 -6.48 2.36
N THR A 78 32.00 -6.77 1.98
CA THR A 78 32.76 -5.95 1.04
C THR A 78 32.71 -6.61 -0.33
N LYS A 79 32.08 -5.95 -1.32
CA LYS A 79 32.01 -6.37 -2.70
C LYS A 79 32.55 -5.24 -3.59
N ASP A 80 33.50 -5.54 -4.46
CA ASP A 80 34.12 -4.57 -5.38
C ASP A 80 34.66 -3.29 -4.69
N LEU A 81 35.32 -3.43 -3.52
CA LEU A 81 35.83 -2.32 -2.69
C LEU A 81 34.74 -1.43 -2.07
N ILE A 82 33.47 -1.78 -2.25
CA ILE A 82 32.33 -1.09 -1.64
C ILE A 82 31.88 -1.92 -0.44
N CYS A 83 31.74 -1.24 0.69
CA CYS A 83 31.19 -1.81 1.91
C CYS A 83 29.66 -1.72 1.87
N TYR A 84 29.02 -2.87 1.96
CA TYR A 84 27.56 -2.97 2.09
C TYR A 84 27.19 -3.28 3.53
N ASN A 85 26.37 -2.43 4.11
CA ASN A 85 25.73 -2.67 5.39
C ASN A 85 24.62 -3.70 5.19
N PHE A 86 24.20 -4.43 6.22
CA PHE A 86 23.21 -5.50 6.10
C PHE A 86 21.91 -5.02 5.42
N THR A 87 21.37 -3.86 5.85
CA THR A 87 20.18 -3.25 5.26
C THR A 87 20.49 -2.08 4.33
N GLY A 88 21.76 -1.77 4.08
CA GLY A 88 22.22 -0.61 3.33
C GLY A 88 22.23 0.70 4.12
N GLY A 89 21.79 0.72 5.38
CA GLY A 89 21.79 1.88 6.26
C GLY A 89 21.06 3.10 5.68
N ALA A 90 21.58 4.29 5.94
CA ALA A 90 21.01 5.55 5.43
C ALA A 90 21.08 5.69 3.91
N LYS A 91 22.06 5.05 3.25
CA LYS A 91 22.23 5.10 1.78
C LYS A 91 21.27 4.15 1.05
N GLY A 92 20.79 3.11 1.74
CA GLY A 92 19.99 2.03 1.15
C GLY A 92 20.82 1.01 0.38
N LEU A 93 20.15 -0.01 -0.16
CA LEU A 93 20.75 -1.06 -0.98
C LEU A 93 20.73 -0.65 -2.46
N PHE A 94 21.83 -0.92 -3.15
CA PHE A 94 21.99 -0.69 -4.59
C PHE A 94 22.88 -1.79 -5.18
N GLY A 95 22.93 -1.88 -6.52
CA GLY A 95 23.81 -2.85 -7.19
C GLY A 95 23.30 -4.30 -7.24
N TYR A 96 22.05 -4.56 -6.87
CA TYR A 96 21.43 -5.89 -6.98
C TYR A 96 20.85 -6.19 -8.37
N GLY A 97 21.03 -5.26 -9.33
CA GLY A 97 20.56 -5.44 -10.71
C GLY A 97 19.09 -5.08 -10.89
N GLY A 98 18.58 -5.37 -12.08
CA GLY A 98 17.18 -5.20 -12.47
C GLY A 98 16.58 -6.52 -12.96
N PHE A 99 15.37 -6.47 -13.51
CA PHE A 99 14.68 -7.64 -14.06
C PHE A 99 15.27 -8.18 -15.38
N GLY A 100 16.41 -7.65 -15.86
CA GLY A 100 17.06 -8.11 -17.08
C GLY A 100 16.42 -7.62 -18.38
N PHE A 101 15.40 -6.77 -18.33
CA PHE A 101 14.74 -6.25 -19.54
C PHE A 101 15.68 -5.46 -20.45
N LYS A 102 16.76 -4.87 -19.91
CA LYS A 102 17.78 -4.16 -20.69
C LYS A 102 18.55 -5.09 -21.60
N GLU A 103 18.82 -6.30 -21.17
CA GLU A 103 19.57 -7.32 -21.92
C GLU A 103 18.73 -7.96 -23.02
N TRP A 104 17.40 -8.09 -22.78
CA TRP A 104 16.47 -8.75 -23.71
C TRP A 104 15.89 -7.81 -24.76
N LEU A 105 15.56 -6.57 -24.42
CA LEU A 105 14.83 -5.63 -25.27
C LEU A 105 15.59 -4.32 -25.55
N GLY A 106 16.83 -4.18 -25.10
CA GLY A 106 17.59 -2.95 -25.21
C GLY A 106 17.10 -1.82 -24.28
N PHE A 107 17.69 -0.62 -24.43
CA PHE A 107 17.42 0.49 -23.50
C PHE A 107 15.97 1.00 -23.55
N LYS A 108 15.37 1.09 -24.74
CA LYS A 108 13.94 1.46 -24.88
C LYS A 108 13.00 0.35 -24.40
N GLY A 109 13.36 -0.90 -24.65
CA GLY A 109 12.58 -2.06 -24.22
C GLY A 109 12.55 -2.26 -22.72
N ARG A 110 13.57 -1.77 -22.00
CA ARG A 110 13.56 -1.75 -20.53
C ARG A 110 12.35 -0.99 -19.99
N ILE A 111 12.11 0.23 -20.45
CA ILE A 111 11.01 1.09 -19.98
C ILE A 111 9.65 0.41 -20.24
N TYR A 112 9.47 -0.17 -21.42
CA TYR A 112 8.25 -0.89 -21.75
C TYR A 112 8.07 -2.16 -20.89
N GLY A 113 9.13 -2.94 -20.69
CA GLY A 113 9.07 -4.15 -19.86
C GLY A 113 8.72 -3.83 -18.40
N GLU A 114 9.33 -2.81 -17.83
CA GLU A 114 9.05 -2.32 -16.48
C GLU A 114 7.61 -1.82 -16.35
N TYR A 115 7.12 -1.05 -17.34
CA TYR A 115 5.73 -0.57 -17.37
C TYR A 115 4.72 -1.72 -17.43
N TYR A 116 4.91 -2.70 -18.33
CA TYR A 116 4.00 -3.83 -18.44
C TYR A 116 4.01 -4.73 -17.20
N LEU A 117 5.16 -4.88 -16.54
CA LEU A 117 5.26 -5.61 -15.27
C LEU A 117 4.43 -4.94 -14.17
N ALA A 118 4.57 -3.62 -14.02
CA ALA A 118 3.79 -2.85 -13.05
C ALA A 118 2.28 -2.90 -13.37
N LEU A 119 1.92 -2.79 -14.65
CA LEU A 119 0.53 -2.86 -15.12
C LEU A 119 -0.07 -4.25 -14.89
N LEU A 120 0.68 -5.31 -15.16
CA LEU A 120 0.26 -6.69 -14.89
C LEU A 120 0.00 -6.90 -13.41
N LEU A 121 0.89 -6.43 -12.53
CA LEU A 121 0.70 -6.52 -11.09
C LEU A 121 -0.54 -5.73 -10.63
N LEU A 122 -0.78 -4.55 -11.19
CA LEU A 122 -1.96 -3.74 -10.92
C LEU A 122 -3.25 -4.47 -11.33
N ILE A 123 -3.28 -5.06 -12.53
CA ILE A 123 -4.43 -5.84 -13.00
C ILE A 123 -4.68 -7.04 -12.09
N LEU A 124 -3.64 -7.83 -11.77
CA LEU A 124 -3.76 -9.00 -10.91
C LEU A 124 -4.25 -8.62 -9.51
N SER A 125 -3.69 -7.57 -8.90
CA SER A 125 -4.11 -7.11 -7.57
C SER A 125 -5.55 -6.59 -7.56
N THR A 126 -5.96 -5.89 -8.62
CA THR A 126 -7.34 -5.39 -8.76
C THR A 126 -8.33 -6.53 -8.96
N LEU A 127 -8.03 -7.50 -9.84
CA LEU A 127 -8.87 -8.68 -10.05
C LEU A 127 -9.01 -9.50 -8.77
N PHE A 128 -7.90 -9.69 -8.04
CA PHE A 128 -7.93 -10.38 -6.75
C PHE A 128 -8.77 -9.62 -5.71
N ALA A 129 -8.63 -8.30 -5.63
CA ALA A 129 -9.45 -7.48 -4.72
C ALA A 129 -10.93 -7.60 -5.05
N LEU A 130 -11.30 -7.54 -6.33
CA LEU A 130 -12.68 -7.75 -6.78
C LEU A 130 -13.17 -9.17 -6.43
N TYR A 131 -12.37 -10.19 -6.70
CA TYR A 131 -12.70 -11.56 -6.34
C TYR A 131 -12.98 -11.69 -4.82
N VAL A 132 -12.14 -11.14 -3.96
CA VAL A 132 -12.34 -11.15 -2.50
C VAL A 132 -13.61 -10.39 -2.11
N ILE A 133 -13.88 -9.23 -2.70
CA ILE A 133 -15.06 -8.40 -2.40
C ILE A 133 -16.38 -9.10 -2.77
N TYR A 134 -16.40 -9.83 -3.88
CA TYR A 134 -17.60 -10.58 -4.32
C TYR A 134 -17.69 -11.97 -3.71
N SER A 135 -16.67 -12.46 -3.02
CA SER A 135 -16.67 -13.74 -2.32
C SER A 135 -17.47 -13.69 -0.99
N PRO A 136 -17.80 -14.83 -0.38
CA PRO A 136 -18.37 -14.90 0.97
C PRO A 136 -17.51 -14.19 2.03
N LEU A 137 -16.20 -14.16 1.84
CA LEU A 137 -15.27 -13.41 2.70
C LEU A 137 -15.58 -11.90 2.68
N GLY A 138 -15.83 -11.34 1.49
CA GLY A 138 -16.15 -9.92 1.34
C GLY A 138 -17.48 -9.54 2.02
N SER A 139 -18.48 -10.41 2.02
CA SER A 139 -19.73 -10.17 2.75
C SER A 139 -19.51 -10.17 4.27
N THR A 140 -18.65 -11.07 4.76
CA THR A 140 -18.27 -11.14 6.17
C THR A 140 -17.48 -9.89 6.60
N PHE A 141 -16.56 -9.40 5.76
CA PHE A 141 -15.82 -8.17 6.04
C PHE A 141 -16.73 -6.94 6.09
N ARG A 142 -17.74 -6.87 5.21
CA ARG A 142 -18.74 -5.80 5.25
C ARG A 142 -19.58 -5.86 6.51
N SER A 143 -20.04 -7.05 6.94
CA SER A 143 -20.82 -7.21 8.17
C SER A 143 -20.03 -6.77 9.42
N ILE A 144 -18.74 -7.10 9.51
CA ILE A 144 -17.85 -6.65 10.61
C ILE A 144 -17.67 -5.14 10.58
N ARG A 145 -17.51 -4.55 9.39
CA ARG A 145 -17.36 -3.10 9.23
C ARG A 145 -18.61 -2.34 9.64
N ASP A 146 -19.78 -2.84 9.26
CA ASP A 146 -21.05 -2.14 9.46
C ASP A 146 -21.53 -2.27 10.92
N ASN A 147 -21.46 -3.46 11.53
CA ASN A 147 -21.73 -3.66 12.95
C ASN A 147 -21.00 -4.88 13.51
N GLU A 148 -19.92 -4.63 14.25
CA GLU A 148 -19.07 -5.67 14.84
C GLU A 148 -19.83 -6.55 15.85
N ILE A 149 -20.71 -5.94 16.66
CA ILE A 149 -21.45 -6.65 17.71
C ILE A 149 -22.45 -7.61 17.07
N CYS A 150 -23.20 -7.15 16.09
CA CYS A 150 -24.16 -7.96 15.35
C CYS A 150 -23.50 -9.10 14.56
N ALA A 151 -22.31 -8.86 13.98
CA ALA A 151 -21.55 -9.90 13.30
C ALA A 151 -21.05 -10.97 14.27
N SER A 152 -20.54 -10.57 15.44
CA SER A 152 -20.05 -11.51 16.45
C SER A 152 -21.17 -12.36 17.08
N SER A 153 -22.36 -11.81 17.29
CA SER A 153 -23.51 -12.57 17.79
C SER A 153 -23.99 -13.64 16.79
N ARG A 154 -23.68 -13.49 15.50
CA ARG A 154 -23.91 -14.50 14.46
C ARG A 154 -22.76 -15.50 14.28
N GLY A 155 -21.80 -15.53 15.21
CA GLY A 155 -20.67 -16.46 15.21
C GLY A 155 -19.48 -16.04 14.34
N VAL A 156 -19.45 -14.80 13.83
CA VAL A 156 -18.32 -14.30 13.06
C VAL A 156 -17.17 -13.91 13.99
N ASN A 157 -16.03 -14.61 13.88
CA ASN A 157 -14.85 -14.29 14.67
C ASN A 157 -14.06 -13.15 14.03
N ARG A 158 -14.23 -11.93 14.56
CA ARG A 158 -13.54 -10.72 14.11
C ARG A 158 -12.01 -10.92 13.97
N VAL A 159 -11.39 -11.50 15.00
CA VAL A 159 -9.95 -11.71 15.09
C VAL A 159 -9.44 -12.49 13.87
N LYS A 160 -10.08 -13.62 13.57
CA LYS A 160 -9.71 -14.49 12.45
C LYS A 160 -9.83 -13.76 11.11
N TYR A 161 -10.95 -13.10 10.87
CA TYR A 161 -11.17 -12.41 9.59
C TYR A 161 -10.28 -11.19 9.40
N GLN A 162 -10.02 -10.44 10.46
CA GLN A 162 -9.10 -9.30 10.42
C GLN A 162 -7.67 -9.75 10.10
N LEU A 163 -7.22 -10.86 10.70
CA LEU A 163 -5.92 -11.46 10.40
C LEU A 163 -5.82 -11.90 8.94
N ILE A 164 -6.86 -12.55 8.43
CA ILE A 164 -6.92 -12.99 7.02
C ILE A 164 -6.78 -11.79 6.07
N VAL A 165 -7.48 -10.67 6.32
CA VAL A 165 -7.38 -9.47 5.49
C VAL A 165 -5.97 -8.91 5.50
N PHE A 166 -5.36 -8.78 6.68
CA PHE A 166 -3.98 -8.28 6.81
C PHE A 166 -2.98 -9.16 6.05
N THR A 167 -3.10 -10.46 6.19
CA THR A 167 -2.19 -11.42 5.52
C THR A 167 -2.38 -11.41 4.00
N LEU A 168 -3.62 -11.44 3.52
CA LEU A 168 -3.94 -11.39 2.10
C LEU A 168 -3.48 -10.10 1.42
N SER A 169 -3.71 -8.96 2.08
CA SER A 169 -3.24 -7.66 1.57
C SER A 169 -1.72 -7.57 1.55
N GLY A 170 -1.04 -8.24 2.50
CA GLY A 170 0.41 -8.30 2.60
C GLY A 170 1.07 -8.93 1.38
N ILE A 171 0.45 -9.92 0.75
CA ILE A 171 1.00 -10.60 -0.44
C ILE A 171 1.23 -9.58 -1.57
N PHE A 172 0.17 -8.87 -1.96
CA PHE A 172 0.24 -7.92 -3.08
C PHE A 172 1.07 -6.68 -2.74
N THR A 173 1.00 -6.22 -1.49
CA THR A 173 1.82 -5.11 -1.03
C THR A 173 3.30 -5.47 -1.05
N GLY A 174 3.65 -6.69 -0.66
CA GLY A 174 5.02 -7.19 -0.71
C GLY A 174 5.54 -7.37 -2.14
N LEU A 175 4.72 -7.96 -3.02
CA LEU A 175 5.06 -8.07 -4.45
C LEU A 175 5.27 -6.68 -5.08
N ALA A 176 4.41 -5.70 -4.75
CA ALA A 176 4.56 -4.33 -5.22
C ALA A 176 5.87 -3.71 -4.74
N GLY A 177 6.25 -3.96 -3.47
CA GLY A 177 7.54 -3.53 -2.92
C GLY A 177 8.73 -4.15 -3.64
N GLY A 178 8.68 -5.46 -3.91
CA GLY A 178 9.73 -6.17 -4.65
C GLY A 178 9.85 -5.71 -6.10
N VAL A 179 8.73 -5.50 -6.79
CA VAL A 179 8.71 -4.93 -8.14
C VAL A 179 9.29 -3.51 -8.11
N PHE A 180 8.87 -2.67 -7.17
CA PHE A 180 9.39 -1.31 -7.02
C PHE A 180 10.92 -1.29 -6.82
N ALA A 181 11.45 -2.18 -5.96
CA ALA A 181 12.89 -2.32 -5.77
C ALA A 181 13.60 -2.65 -7.10
N GLY A 182 13.09 -3.62 -7.85
CA GLY A 182 13.68 -4.02 -9.13
C GLY A 182 13.59 -2.95 -10.23
N LEU A 183 12.54 -2.12 -10.23
CA LEU A 183 12.37 -1.00 -11.16
C LEU A 183 13.33 0.14 -10.85
N GLN A 184 13.46 0.51 -9.57
CA GLN A 184 14.32 1.60 -9.12
C GLN A 184 15.80 1.20 -9.05
N THR A 185 16.11 -0.10 -9.03
CA THR A 185 17.46 -0.64 -8.84
C THR A 185 18.19 -0.15 -7.58
N THR A 186 17.49 0.60 -6.76
CA THR A 186 17.92 1.10 -5.46
C THR A 186 16.75 1.10 -4.50
N ILE A 187 16.97 0.74 -3.24
CA ILE A 187 15.96 0.79 -2.20
C ILE A 187 16.55 1.40 -0.94
N GLY A 188 15.89 2.42 -0.39
CA GLY A 188 16.39 3.14 0.77
C GLY A 188 15.30 3.41 1.80
N PRO A 189 15.65 3.87 3.01
CA PRO A 189 14.71 4.14 4.11
C PRO A 189 13.69 5.24 3.79
N ASN A 190 13.89 6.01 2.71
CA ASN A 190 12.98 7.06 2.26
C ASN A 190 11.58 6.52 1.89
N ILE A 191 11.45 5.25 1.51
CA ILE A 191 10.15 4.63 1.25
C ILE A 191 9.28 4.49 2.50
N LEU A 192 9.87 4.56 3.69
CA LEU A 192 9.18 4.58 4.98
C LEU A 192 8.91 6.01 5.50
N SER A 193 9.16 7.04 4.67
CA SER A 193 8.95 8.43 5.07
C SER A 193 7.47 8.75 5.29
N LEU A 194 7.22 9.59 6.31
CA LEU A 194 5.87 10.05 6.62
C LEU A 194 5.24 10.81 5.45
N SER A 195 6.04 11.55 4.69
CA SER A 195 5.58 12.30 3.51
C SER A 195 4.98 11.39 2.44
N LEU A 196 5.65 10.27 2.15
CA LEU A 196 5.16 9.29 1.18
C LEU A 196 3.88 8.59 1.69
N LEU A 197 3.80 8.31 2.99
CA LEU A 197 2.61 7.75 3.62
C LEU A 197 1.42 8.70 3.49
N LEU A 198 1.62 10.00 3.78
CA LEU A 198 0.58 11.01 3.65
C LEU A 198 0.14 11.18 2.18
N PHE A 199 1.07 11.11 1.23
CA PHE A 199 0.78 11.17 -0.20
C PHE A 199 -0.09 9.98 -0.65
N LEU A 200 0.24 8.75 -0.24
CA LEU A 200 -0.60 7.57 -0.52
C LEU A 200 -1.97 7.66 0.12
N LEU A 201 -2.05 8.18 1.35
CA LEU A 201 -3.32 8.37 2.04
C LEU A 201 -4.19 9.40 1.32
N SER A 202 -3.56 10.45 0.80
CA SER A 202 -4.23 11.47 -0.02
C SER A 202 -4.82 10.88 -1.31
N MET A 203 -4.13 9.95 -1.97
CA MET A 203 -4.65 9.24 -3.16
C MET A 203 -5.97 8.53 -2.86
N ILE A 204 -6.07 7.87 -1.71
CA ILE A 204 -7.29 7.17 -1.28
C ILE A 204 -8.43 8.16 -0.98
N VAL A 205 -8.09 9.27 -0.33
CA VAL A 205 -9.10 10.28 0.06
C VAL A 205 -9.61 11.04 -1.15
N VAL A 206 -8.71 11.48 -2.02
CA VAL A 206 -9.04 12.20 -3.27
C VAL A 206 -9.84 11.31 -4.21
N GLY A 207 -9.48 10.02 -4.31
CA GLY A 207 -10.22 9.07 -5.14
C GLY A 207 -11.64 8.79 -4.65
N GLY A 208 -11.86 8.77 -3.33
CA GLY A 208 -13.14 8.48 -2.69
C GLY A 208 -13.10 7.28 -1.78
N ARG A 209 -13.33 7.53 -0.49
CA ARG A 209 -13.31 6.50 0.56
C ARG A 209 -14.43 5.48 0.35
N GLY A 210 -14.09 4.21 0.46
CA GLY A 210 -15.07 3.11 0.43
C GLY A 210 -15.53 2.70 -0.96
N THR A 211 -14.94 3.23 -2.02
CA THR A 211 -15.17 2.79 -3.40
C THR A 211 -14.03 1.91 -3.88
N ASN A 212 -14.35 0.87 -4.67
CA ASN A 212 -13.33 -0.06 -5.17
C ASN A 212 -12.36 0.60 -6.17
N TRP A 213 -12.85 1.54 -6.96
CA TRP A 213 -12.09 2.26 -7.99
C TRP A 213 -11.47 3.57 -7.48
N GLY A 214 -11.84 4.00 -6.27
CA GLY A 214 -11.36 5.25 -5.67
C GLY A 214 -9.84 5.36 -5.65
N PRO A 215 -9.12 4.42 -5.02
CA PRO A 215 -7.66 4.50 -4.92
C PRO A 215 -6.96 4.56 -6.29
N LEU A 216 -7.51 3.86 -7.30
CA LEU A 216 -6.96 3.85 -8.65
C LEU A 216 -7.10 5.21 -9.34
N ILE A 217 -8.31 5.78 -9.28
CA ILE A 217 -8.61 7.09 -9.88
C ILE A 217 -7.88 8.20 -9.12
N GLY A 218 -7.82 8.13 -7.80
CA GLY A 218 -7.09 9.08 -6.97
C GLY A 218 -5.59 9.05 -7.22
N ALA A 219 -5.00 7.85 -7.37
CA ALA A 219 -3.60 7.69 -7.73
C ALA A 219 -3.30 8.29 -9.11
N ALA A 220 -4.14 7.99 -10.12
CA ALA A 220 -3.99 8.56 -11.45
C ALA A 220 -4.11 10.09 -11.44
N ALA A 221 -5.10 10.64 -10.75
CA ALA A 221 -5.32 12.08 -10.66
C ALA A 221 -4.14 12.80 -9.98
N LEU A 222 -3.67 12.29 -8.82
CA LEU A 222 -2.56 12.91 -8.10
C LEU A 222 -1.21 12.73 -8.81
N MET A 223 -0.98 11.60 -9.50
CA MET A 223 0.22 11.41 -10.31
C MET A 223 0.23 12.34 -11.53
N LEU A 224 -0.91 12.57 -12.17
CA LEU A 224 -1.02 13.56 -13.24
C LEU A 224 -0.76 14.97 -12.71
N ALA A 225 -1.36 15.34 -11.57
CA ALA A 225 -1.10 16.63 -10.94
C ALA A 225 0.38 16.79 -10.58
N ASP A 226 1.00 15.76 -9.99
CA ASP A 226 2.43 15.76 -9.66
C ASP A 226 3.31 15.96 -10.91
N THR A 227 2.95 15.33 -12.02
CA THR A 227 3.69 15.45 -13.29
C THR A 227 3.59 16.85 -13.86
N VAL A 228 2.40 17.48 -13.83
CA VAL A 228 2.18 18.85 -14.30
C VAL A 228 2.89 19.88 -13.42
N LEU A 229 2.90 19.65 -12.09
CA LEU A 229 3.60 20.54 -11.16
C LEU A 229 5.11 20.31 -11.08
N ARG A 230 5.63 19.31 -11.77
CA ARG A 230 7.06 18.96 -11.72
C ARG A 230 7.97 20.09 -12.17
N ASP A 231 7.52 20.91 -13.11
CA ASP A 231 8.28 22.04 -13.66
C ASP A 231 8.38 23.22 -12.67
N LEU A 232 7.55 23.25 -11.63
CA LEU A 232 7.51 24.31 -10.62
C LEU A 232 8.52 24.11 -9.47
N ASN A 233 9.37 23.08 -9.54
CA ASN A 233 10.43 22.77 -8.55
C ASN A 233 9.94 22.86 -7.08
N GLU A 234 10.31 23.92 -6.36
CA GLU A 234 10.01 24.10 -4.94
C GLU A 234 8.52 24.29 -4.64
N LEU A 235 7.75 24.87 -5.58
CA LEU A 235 6.31 25.07 -5.43
C LEU A 235 5.51 23.78 -5.66
N ARG A 236 6.12 22.70 -6.12
CA ARG A 236 5.48 21.41 -6.40
C ARG A 236 4.78 20.85 -5.15
N VAL A 237 5.48 20.80 -4.01
CA VAL A 237 4.92 20.27 -2.76
C VAL A 237 3.78 21.14 -2.26
N ALA A 238 3.93 22.47 -2.32
CA ALA A 238 2.88 23.42 -1.95
C ALA A 238 1.66 23.29 -2.87
N GLY A 239 1.88 23.19 -4.18
CA GLY A 239 0.82 23.02 -5.18
C GLY A 239 0.05 21.72 -4.99
N LEU A 240 0.73 20.59 -4.78
CA LEU A 240 0.09 19.31 -4.47
C LEU A 240 -0.74 19.37 -3.18
N SER A 241 -0.18 19.99 -2.12
CA SER A 241 -0.90 20.15 -0.86
C SER A 241 -2.15 21.00 -1.02
N LEU A 242 -2.07 22.05 -1.82
CA LEU A 242 -3.21 22.92 -2.14
C LEU A 242 -4.29 22.16 -2.93
N ILE A 243 -3.91 21.38 -3.94
CA ILE A 243 -4.85 20.55 -4.72
C ILE A 243 -5.56 19.55 -3.80
N ILE A 244 -4.82 18.84 -2.93
CA ILE A 244 -5.39 17.88 -1.99
C ILE A 244 -6.39 18.58 -1.06
N LEU A 245 -6.03 19.75 -0.53
CA LEU A 245 -6.89 20.53 0.34
C LEU A 245 -8.17 20.98 -0.38
N LEU A 246 -8.06 21.51 -1.59
CA LEU A 246 -9.21 21.91 -2.40
C LEU A 246 -10.12 20.72 -2.70
N VAL A 247 -9.57 19.58 -3.10
CA VAL A 247 -10.37 18.39 -3.36
C VAL A 247 -11.08 17.92 -2.08
N MET A 248 -10.41 17.93 -0.93
CA MET A 248 -11.05 17.56 0.34
C MET A 248 -12.19 18.50 0.74
N LEU A 249 -12.06 19.81 0.48
CA LEU A 249 -13.08 20.81 0.81
C LEU A 249 -14.30 20.74 -0.12
N PHE A 250 -14.07 20.62 -1.42
CA PHE A 250 -15.13 20.66 -2.42
C PHE A 250 -15.73 19.30 -2.76
N LEU A 251 -14.97 18.20 -2.55
CA LEU A 251 -15.36 16.84 -2.89
C LEU A 251 -15.30 15.89 -1.69
N PRO A 252 -16.19 16.02 -0.70
CA PRO A 252 -16.14 15.18 0.50
C PRO A 252 -16.28 13.68 0.21
N ASN A 253 -16.90 13.31 -0.93
CA ASN A 253 -17.03 11.91 -1.41
C ASN A 253 -15.95 11.50 -2.41
N GLY A 254 -14.95 12.36 -2.65
CA GLY A 254 -13.88 12.14 -3.63
C GLY A 254 -14.35 12.22 -5.08
N ILE A 255 -13.41 12.07 -6.02
CA ILE A 255 -13.67 12.18 -7.46
C ILE A 255 -14.70 11.14 -7.93
N VAL A 256 -14.63 9.91 -7.40
CA VAL A 256 -15.60 8.85 -7.75
C VAL A 256 -17.02 9.20 -7.30
N GLY A 257 -17.17 9.95 -6.20
CA GLY A 257 -18.46 10.43 -5.74
C GLY A 257 -19.13 11.41 -6.72
N LEU A 258 -18.34 12.25 -7.39
CA LEU A 258 -18.83 13.12 -8.47
C LEU A 258 -19.28 12.32 -9.69
N ILE A 259 -18.46 11.39 -10.15
CA ILE A 259 -18.78 10.55 -11.31
C ILE A 259 -20.01 9.68 -11.03
N GLY A 260 -20.12 9.14 -9.80
CA GLY A 260 -21.30 8.37 -9.35
C GLY A 260 -22.57 9.22 -9.26
N GLY A 261 -22.47 10.51 -8.92
CA GLY A 261 -23.58 11.47 -8.92
C GLY A 261 -24.07 11.79 -10.34
N ILE A 262 -23.17 11.85 -11.31
CA ILE A 262 -23.48 12.08 -12.73
C ILE A 262 -24.11 10.82 -13.36
N PHE A 263 -23.67 9.62 -12.96
CA PHE A 263 -24.12 8.35 -13.53
C PHE A 263 -25.27 7.67 -12.76
N ASN A 264 -25.95 8.36 -11.85
CA ASN A 264 -27.13 7.88 -11.08
C ASN A 264 -26.90 6.54 -10.34
N TRP A 265 -25.68 6.20 -10.02
CA TRP A 265 -25.32 4.99 -9.28
C TRP A 265 -25.27 5.30 -7.78
N ARG A 266 -26.43 5.60 -7.19
CA ARG A 266 -26.60 5.61 -5.73
C ARG A 266 -26.74 4.15 -5.26
N PRO A 267 -25.88 3.63 -4.38
CA PRO A 267 -26.33 2.54 -3.52
C PRO A 267 -27.50 3.11 -2.70
N LYS A 268 -28.67 2.53 -2.84
CA LYS A 268 -29.88 2.86 -2.05
C LYS A 268 -29.49 2.84 -0.56
N ASN A 269 -29.28 3.99 0.03
CA ASN A 269 -29.32 4.13 1.48
C ASN A 269 -30.74 3.83 1.89
N ASN A 270 -30.92 2.70 2.56
CA ASN A 270 -32.18 2.27 3.15
C ASN A 270 -32.56 3.28 4.26
N PRO A 271 -33.69 4.02 4.17
CA PRO A 271 -34.09 5.01 5.17
C PRO A 271 -34.82 4.37 6.34
N SER A 272 -34.34 3.23 6.88
CA SER A 272 -35.03 2.51 7.97
C SER A 272 -34.41 2.72 9.35
N ASN A 273 -33.79 3.88 9.63
CA ASN A 273 -33.19 4.06 10.96
C ASN A 273 -33.59 5.37 11.68
N ASN A 274 -34.66 6.05 11.23
CA ASN A 274 -35.14 7.25 11.95
C ASN A 274 -36.40 7.03 12.79
N ASP A 275 -37.07 5.89 12.67
CA ASP A 275 -38.34 5.67 13.41
C ASP A 275 -38.16 5.00 14.77
N GLY A 276 -36.96 4.52 15.09
CA GLY A 276 -36.68 3.82 16.37
C GLY A 276 -36.33 4.74 17.55
N GLN A 277 -35.98 6.00 17.33
CA GLN A 277 -35.58 6.89 18.42
C GLN A 277 -36.69 7.82 18.95
N GLN A 278 -37.86 7.89 18.30
CA GLN A 278 -38.95 8.72 18.79
C GLN A 278 -39.89 8.01 19.78
N ASN A 279 -39.86 6.68 19.86
CA ASN A 279 -40.76 5.93 20.77
C ASN A 279 -40.15 5.57 22.14
N LEU A 280 -38.99 6.07 22.49
CA LEU A 280 -38.36 5.90 23.81
C LEU A 280 -38.40 7.16 24.70
N LYS A 281 -39.22 8.15 24.33
CA LYS A 281 -39.44 9.39 25.12
C LYS A 281 -40.93 9.58 25.45
N GLN A 282 -41.72 8.53 25.59
CA GLN A 282 -43.01 8.61 26.26
C GLN A 282 -43.03 7.67 27.45
#